data_80c28f0f1e7d4be3a545a88fe0734d91
#
_entry.id   80c28f0f1e7d4be3a545a88fe0734d91
#
_cell.length_a   1.000
_cell.length_b   1.000
_cell.length_c   1.000
_cell.angle_alpha   90.00
_cell.angle_beta   90.00
_cell.angle_gamma   90.00
#
_symmetry.space_group_name_H-M   'P 1'
#
loop_
_entity.id
_entity.type
_entity.pdbx_description
1 polymer ?
#
loop_
_entity_poly.entity_id
_entity_poly.type
_entity_poly.pdbx_seq_one_letter_code
_entity_poly.pdbx_strand_id
1 'polypeptide(L)'
;VYMIDGVPTIITGVRGSVAMGFIVMADLSKRKTFVVKGGGKFAHGEDLHAAQAALEEKLFDDMPIEEKLEAFREQFTPGVAYTVADFYDWHHRLTGSCTQGRDAFAQDHELSMSDAMTPVEFIDLTKDAFGGRIIRQLAEYYGIDL
;
A
#
# COMPACT_ATOMS: atom_id res chain seq x y z
N VAL A 1 -22.59 17.71 -6.61
CA VAL A 1 -21.14 17.67 -6.50
C VAL A 1 -20.74 17.11 -5.14
N TYR A 2 -19.91 16.11 -5.15
CA TYR A 2 -19.39 15.46 -3.94
C TYR A 2 -17.90 15.72 -3.82
N MET A 3 -17.40 15.82 -2.59
CA MET A 3 -15.95 15.88 -2.35
C MET A 3 -15.46 14.45 -2.03
N ILE A 4 -14.67 13.89 -2.94
CA ILE A 4 -14.08 12.55 -2.78
C ILE A 4 -12.57 12.72 -2.84
N ASP A 5 -11.88 12.33 -1.76
CA ASP A 5 -10.43 12.54 -1.59
C ASP A 5 -10.01 14.02 -1.74
N GLY A 6 -10.88 14.94 -1.32
CA GLY A 6 -10.64 16.38 -1.49
C GLY A 6 -10.81 16.88 -2.94
N VAL A 7 -11.33 16.05 -3.84
CA VAL A 7 -11.53 16.39 -5.25
C VAL A 7 -13.02 16.53 -5.55
N PRO A 8 -13.48 17.67 -6.16
CA PRO A 8 -14.86 17.83 -6.57
C PRO A 8 -15.22 16.78 -7.64
N THR A 9 -16.29 16.02 -7.39
CA THR A 9 -16.73 14.92 -8.23
C THR A 9 -18.21 15.03 -8.54
N ILE A 10 -18.59 14.91 -9.81
CA ILE A 10 -19.96 14.85 -10.28
C ILE A 10 -20.35 13.40 -10.53
N ILE A 11 -21.31 12.88 -9.81
CA ILE A 11 -21.80 11.51 -9.99
C ILE A 11 -22.89 11.50 -11.05
N THR A 12 -22.72 10.67 -12.07
CA THR A 12 -23.69 10.51 -13.19
C THR A 12 -24.43 9.20 -13.15
N GLY A 13 -23.95 8.21 -12.41
CA GLY A 13 -24.62 6.92 -12.28
C GLY A 13 -24.08 6.13 -11.10
N VAL A 14 -24.95 5.31 -10.48
CA VAL A 14 -24.58 4.45 -9.34
C VAL A 14 -25.11 3.05 -9.59
N ARG A 15 -24.26 2.04 -9.34
CA ARG A 15 -24.66 0.63 -9.39
C ARG A 15 -24.01 -0.09 -8.19
N GLY A 16 -24.80 -0.38 -7.17
CA GLY A 16 -24.31 -1.01 -5.94
C GLY A 16 -23.29 -0.12 -5.23
N SER A 17 -22.09 -0.64 -5.00
CA SER A 17 -20.99 0.09 -4.37
C SER A 17 -20.10 0.86 -5.36
N VAL A 18 -20.48 0.88 -6.64
CA VAL A 18 -19.71 1.52 -7.72
C VAL A 18 -20.51 2.70 -8.27
N ALA A 19 -19.87 3.84 -8.42
CA ALA A 19 -20.43 5.01 -9.07
C ALA A 19 -19.53 5.42 -10.25
N MET A 20 -20.14 6.03 -11.26
CA MET A 20 -19.43 6.64 -12.37
C MET A 20 -19.71 8.14 -12.38
N GLY A 21 -18.73 8.91 -12.79
CA GLY A 21 -18.87 10.35 -12.85
C GLY A 21 -17.66 11.03 -13.44
N PHE A 22 -17.50 12.30 -13.09
CA PHE A 22 -16.42 13.15 -13.56
C PHE A 22 -15.76 13.89 -12.41
N ILE A 23 -14.44 13.93 -12.42
CA ILE A 23 -13.64 14.81 -11.58
C ILE A 23 -13.64 16.19 -12.22
N VAL A 24 -13.89 17.23 -11.44
CA VAL A 24 -13.75 18.63 -11.88
C VAL A 24 -12.35 19.10 -11.57
N MET A 25 -11.58 19.41 -12.61
CA MET A 25 -10.20 19.89 -12.49
C MET A 25 -10.15 21.39 -12.15
N ALA A 26 -8.98 21.87 -11.76
CA ALA A 26 -8.78 23.28 -11.38
C ALA A 26 -9.10 24.27 -12.51
N ASP A 27 -8.92 23.85 -13.77
CA ASP A 27 -9.28 24.62 -14.96
C ASP A 27 -10.74 24.45 -15.40
N LEU A 28 -11.56 23.83 -14.54
CA LEU A 28 -12.97 23.47 -14.76
C LEU A 28 -13.20 22.41 -15.84
N SER A 29 -12.17 21.80 -16.39
CA SER A 29 -12.31 20.63 -17.26
C SER A 29 -12.78 19.41 -16.43
N LYS A 30 -13.34 18.42 -17.12
CA LYS A 30 -13.86 17.20 -16.48
C LYS A 30 -13.09 15.98 -16.95
N ARG A 31 -12.75 15.10 -16.02
CA ARG A 31 -12.13 13.81 -16.28
C ARG A 31 -13.05 12.70 -15.80
N LYS A 32 -13.33 11.72 -16.64
CA LYS A 32 -14.12 10.55 -16.27
C LYS A 32 -13.46 9.81 -15.11
N THR A 33 -14.27 9.38 -14.13
CA THR A 33 -13.78 8.64 -12.97
C THR A 33 -14.79 7.57 -12.57
N PHE A 34 -14.28 6.53 -11.90
CA PHE A 34 -15.08 5.56 -11.15
C PHE A 34 -14.87 5.81 -9.66
N VAL A 35 -15.92 5.63 -8.88
CA VAL A 35 -15.88 5.76 -7.43
C VAL A 35 -16.38 4.47 -6.82
N VAL A 36 -15.63 3.91 -5.90
CA VAL A 36 -16.04 2.71 -5.15
C VAL A 36 -16.09 3.03 -3.66
N LYS A 37 -16.96 2.33 -2.94
CA LYS A 37 -17.09 2.49 -1.49
C LYS A 37 -17.01 1.13 -0.79
N GLY A 38 -16.48 1.13 0.43
CA GLY A 38 -16.42 -0.03 1.30
C GLY A 38 -15.79 0.34 2.64
N GLY A 39 -16.20 -0.35 3.71
CA GLY A 39 -15.65 -0.10 5.03
C GLY A 39 -15.75 1.35 5.52
N GLY A 40 -16.78 2.09 5.08
CA GLY A 40 -16.97 3.51 5.42
C GLY A 40 -16.08 4.47 4.64
N LYS A 41 -15.38 4.01 3.61
CA LYS A 41 -14.46 4.81 2.79
C LYS A 41 -14.87 4.83 1.32
N PHE A 42 -14.38 5.85 0.62
CA PHE A 42 -14.54 6.02 -0.82
C PHE A 42 -13.17 6.14 -1.48
N ALA A 43 -13.05 5.64 -2.71
CA ALA A 43 -11.88 5.85 -3.54
C ALA A 43 -12.31 6.03 -5.00
N HIS A 44 -11.49 6.73 -5.78
CA HIS A 44 -11.73 6.95 -7.19
C HIS A 44 -10.54 6.50 -8.03
N GLY A 45 -10.79 6.27 -9.32
CA GLY A 45 -9.77 5.86 -10.28
C GLY A 45 -10.25 6.04 -11.70
N GLU A 46 -9.32 6.03 -12.65
CA GLU A 46 -9.62 6.18 -14.08
C GLU A 46 -10.43 5.02 -14.63
N ASP A 47 -10.27 3.84 -14.05
CA ASP A 47 -11.08 2.65 -14.32
C ASP A 47 -11.48 1.99 -13.00
N LEU A 48 -12.33 0.98 -13.09
CA LEU A 48 -12.83 0.27 -11.91
C LEU A 48 -11.71 -0.43 -11.14
N HIS A 49 -10.75 -1.01 -11.85
CA HIS A 49 -9.61 -1.70 -11.21
C HIS A 49 -8.77 -0.73 -10.38
N ALA A 50 -8.44 0.44 -10.93
CA ALA A 50 -7.67 1.46 -10.23
C ALA A 50 -8.43 2.00 -9.01
N ALA A 51 -9.75 2.21 -9.11
CA ALA A 51 -10.58 2.65 -8.00
C ALA A 51 -10.63 1.61 -6.87
N GLN A 52 -10.77 0.33 -7.20
CA GLN A 52 -10.76 -0.75 -6.22
C GLN A 52 -9.41 -0.91 -5.52
N ALA A 53 -8.31 -0.81 -6.27
CA ALA A 53 -6.96 -0.85 -5.70
C ALA A 53 -6.71 0.30 -4.72
N ALA A 54 -7.16 1.51 -5.07
CA ALA A 54 -7.07 2.67 -4.20
C ALA A 54 -7.89 2.50 -2.92
N LEU A 55 -9.08 1.91 -3.01
CA LEU A 55 -9.91 1.62 -1.83
C LEU A 55 -9.24 0.58 -0.91
N GLU A 56 -8.70 -0.49 -1.47
CA GLU A 56 -7.98 -1.52 -0.71
C GLU A 56 -6.79 -0.92 0.04
N GLU A 57 -6.03 -0.04 -0.60
CA GLU A 57 -4.92 0.66 0.02
C GLU A 57 -5.37 1.52 1.21
N LYS A 58 -6.46 2.28 1.05
CA LYS A 58 -7.04 3.09 2.13
C LYS A 58 -7.50 2.25 3.31
N LEU A 59 -8.17 1.14 3.04
CA LEU A 59 -8.63 0.23 4.09
C LEU A 59 -7.46 -0.39 4.83
N PHE A 60 -6.39 -0.72 4.11
CA PHE A 60 -5.17 -1.24 4.71
C PHE A 60 -4.47 -0.19 5.58
N ASP A 61 -4.37 1.06 5.12
CA ASP A 61 -3.73 2.15 5.87
C ASP A 61 -4.39 2.41 7.23
N ASP A 62 -5.71 2.22 7.32
CA ASP A 62 -6.46 2.39 8.56
C ASP A 62 -6.44 1.16 9.47
N MET A 63 -5.88 0.06 9.00
CA MET A 63 -5.80 -1.18 9.76
C MET A 63 -4.86 -1.01 10.97
N PRO A 64 -5.19 -1.55 12.16
CA PRO A 64 -4.26 -1.57 13.29
C PRO A 64 -2.95 -2.25 12.94
N ILE A 65 -1.84 -1.80 13.54
CA ILE A 65 -0.52 -2.34 13.21
C ILE A 65 -0.42 -3.85 13.42
N GLU A 66 -1.08 -4.40 14.43
CA GLU A 66 -1.07 -5.83 14.70
C GLU A 66 -1.72 -6.63 13.56
N GLU A 67 -2.79 -6.10 12.97
CA GLU A 67 -3.43 -6.72 11.81
C GLU A 67 -2.56 -6.62 10.56
N LYS A 68 -1.84 -5.52 10.39
CA LYS A 68 -0.87 -5.36 9.28
C LYS A 68 0.26 -6.37 9.40
N LEU A 69 0.79 -6.58 10.60
CA LEU A 69 1.84 -7.57 10.86
C LEU A 69 1.35 -9.00 10.59
N GLU A 70 0.12 -9.30 10.97
CA GLU A 70 -0.50 -10.60 10.68
C GLU A 70 -0.66 -10.82 9.17
N ALA A 71 -1.12 -9.79 8.45
CA ALA A 71 -1.25 -9.86 6.99
C ALA A 71 0.10 -10.11 6.32
N PHE A 72 1.18 -9.50 6.82
CA PHE A 72 2.54 -9.76 6.34
C PHE A 72 2.93 -11.22 6.56
N ARG A 73 2.66 -11.77 7.74
CA ARG A 73 2.97 -13.18 8.06
C ARG A 73 2.22 -14.15 7.16
N GLU A 74 0.97 -13.84 6.82
CA GLU A 74 0.17 -14.65 5.89
C GLU A 74 0.72 -14.60 4.47
N GLN A 75 1.18 -13.42 4.02
CA GLN A 75 1.72 -13.22 2.68
C GLN A 75 3.11 -13.84 2.51
N PHE A 76 3.96 -13.77 3.52
CA PHE A 76 5.37 -14.15 3.45
C PHE A 76 5.67 -15.36 4.32
N THR A 77 5.75 -16.52 3.69
CA THR A 77 6.06 -17.79 4.37
C THR A 77 7.54 -17.82 4.78
N PRO A 78 7.87 -18.21 6.03
CA PRO A 78 9.26 -18.38 6.44
C PRO A 78 10.02 -19.34 5.53
N GLY A 79 11.25 -18.97 5.16
CA GLY A 79 12.13 -19.80 4.34
C GLY A 79 11.86 -19.75 2.84
N VAL A 80 10.82 -19.05 2.41
CA VAL A 80 10.51 -18.87 0.98
C VAL A 80 11.08 -17.52 0.52
N ALA A 81 11.66 -17.47 -0.67
CA ALA A 81 12.18 -16.25 -1.26
C ALA A 81 11.08 -15.55 -2.07
N TYR A 82 11.04 -14.22 -1.94
CA TYR A 82 10.12 -13.33 -2.66
C TYR A 82 10.91 -12.21 -3.29
N THR A 83 10.32 -11.49 -4.25
CA THR A 83 11.03 -10.40 -4.91
C THR A 83 11.21 -9.18 -4.00
N VAL A 84 12.28 -8.42 -4.24
CA VAL A 84 12.51 -7.14 -3.56
C VAL A 84 11.32 -6.20 -3.81
N ALA A 85 10.70 -6.24 -5.00
CA ALA A 85 9.52 -5.43 -5.31
C ALA A 85 8.38 -5.66 -4.32
N ASP A 86 8.13 -6.91 -3.93
CA ASP A 86 7.09 -7.24 -2.95
C ASP A 86 7.42 -6.65 -1.57
N PHE A 87 8.65 -6.77 -1.11
CA PHE A 87 9.08 -6.20 0.16
C PHE A 87 9.12 -4.66 0.12
N TYR A 88 9.46 -4.08 -1.01
CA TYR A 88 9.44 -2.64 -1.23
C TYR A 88 8.03 -2.07 -1.00
N ASP A 89 7.01 -2.69 -1.56
CA ASP A 89 5.62 -2.29 -1.36
C ASP A 89 5.17 -2.52 0.09
N TRP A 90 5.49 -3.65 0.67
CA TRP A 90 5.10 -3.98 2.04
C TRP A 90 5.80 -3.13 3.08
N HIS A 91 7.03 -2.69 2.84
CA HIS A 91 7.70 -1.76 3.73
C HIS A 91 6.91 -0.47 3.88
N HIS A 92 6.39 0.06 2.78
CA HIS A 92 5.48 1.21 2.82
C HIS A 92 4.20 0.90 3.61
N ARG A 93 3.58 -0.24 3.36
CA ARG A 93 2.33 -0.64 4.04
C ARG A 93 2.50 -0.78 5.54
N LEU A 94 3.65 -1.30 5.99
CA LEU A 94 3.93 -1.50 7.41
C LEU A 94 4.40 -0.22 8.10
N THR A 95 5.25 0.57 7.48
CA THR A 95 5.99 1.66 8.13
C THR A 95 5.59 3.05 7.66
N GLY A 96 4.89 3.16 6.54
CA GLY A 96 4.57 4.45 5.92
C GLY A 96 5.76 5.09 5.20
N SER A 97 6.84 4.34 4.93
CA SER A 97 8.01 4.87 4.24
C SER A 97 7.65 5.47 2.88
N CYS A 98 8.31 6.57 2.52
CA CYS A 98 8.08 7.22 1.23
C CYS A 98 8.87 6.56 0.11
N THR A 99 8.43 6.78 -1.12
CA THR A 99 9.09 6.25 -2.32
C THR A 99 10.54 6.69 -2.41
N GLN A 100 10.82 7.98 -2.16
CA GLN A 100 12.19 8.51 -2.20
C GLN A 100 13.11 7.80 -1.20
N GLY A 101 12.65 7.59 0.03
CA GLY A 101 13.44 6.89 1.05
C GLY A 101 13.69 5.44 0.70
N ARG A 102 12.68 4.73 0.18
CA ARG A 102 12.83 3.34 -0.25
C ARG A 102 13.75 3.20 -1.45
N ASP A 103 13.66 4.12 -2.41
CA ASP A 103 14.54 4.12 -3.58
C ASP A 103 16.00 4.38 -3.18
N ALA A 104 16.23 5.33 -2.29
CA ALA A 104 17.58 5.60 -1.76
C ALA A 104 18.15 4.38 -1.01
N PHE A 105 17.33 3.72 -0.20
CA PHE A 105 17.75 2.51 0.52
C PHE A 105 18.12 1.39 -0.46
N ALA A 106 17.29 1.14 -1.46
CA ALA A 106 17.56 0.12 -2.47
C ALA A 106 18.83 0.42 -3.25
N GLN A 107 19.07 1.67 -3.59
CA GLN A 107 20.28 2.11 -4.29
C GLN A 107 21.54 1.94 -3.41
N ASP A 108 21.46 2.35 -2.16
CA ASP A 108 22.57 2.23 -1.20
C ASP A 108 22.97 0.77 -0.94
N HIS A 109 22.00 -0.14 -0.98
CA HIS A 109 22.22 -1.58 -0.77
C HIS A 109 22.35 -2.36 -2.08
N GLU A 110 22.40 -1.67 -3.22
CA GLU A 110 22.55 -2.27 -4.55
C GLU A 110 21.49 -3.34 -4.85
N LEU A 111 20.22 -3.07 -4.44
CA LEU A 111 19.12 -3.97 -4.64
C LEU A 111 18.40 -3.69 -5.95
N SER A 112 18.11 -4.73 -6.72
CA SER A 112 17.20 -4.67 -7.88
C SER A 112 15.83 -5.17 -7.45
N MET A 113 14.77 -4.58 -8.02
CA MET A 113 13.38 -5.00 -7.73
C MET A 113 13.11 -6.47 -8.09
N SER A 114 13.87 -7.03 -9.02
CA SER A 114 13.78 -8.44 -9.42
C SER A 114 14.62 -9.39 -8.56
N ASP A 115 15.47 -8.87 -7.68
CA ASP A 115 16.24 -9.69 -6.75
C ASP A 115 15.28 -10.42 -5.80
N ALA A 116 15.70 -11.58 -5.32
CA ALA A 116 14.93 -12.39 -4.37
C ALA A 116 15.58 -12.40 -3.00
N MET A 117 14.75 -12.38 -1.96
CA MET A 117 15.20 -12.55 -0.59
C MET A 117 14.10 -13.22 0.25
N THR A 118 14.52 -13.81 1.37
CA THR A 118 13.56 -14.38 2.33
C THR A 118 13.04 -13.29 3.28
N PRO A 119 11.90 -13.51 3.97
CA PRO A 119 11.44 -12.58 4.99
C PRO A 119 12.48 -12.31 6.08
N VAL A 120 13.26 -13.32 6.45
CA VAL A 120 14.36 -13.16 7.44
C VAL A 120 15.42 -12.17 6.96
N GLU A 121 15.84 -12.32 5.71
CA GLU A 121 16.80 -11.38 5.09
C GLU A 121 16.25 -9.96 5.01
N PHE A 122 14.97 -9.80 4.66
CA PHE A 122 14.31 -8.51 4.63
C PHE A 122 14.29 -7.85 6.01
N ILE A 123 13.90 -8.58 7.05
CA ILE A 123 13.85 -8.07 8.42
C ILE A 123 15.23 -7.67 8.90
N ASP A 124 16.22 -8.52 8.68
CA ASP A 124 17.59 -8.24 9.08
C ASP A 124 18.14 -6.98 8.39
N LEU A 125 17.82 -6.83 7.10
CA LEU A 125 18.26 -5.69 6.30
C LEU A 125 17.63 -4.36 6.74
N THR A 126 16.35 -4.39 7.19
CA THR A 126 15.56 -3.18 7.44
C THR A 126 15.32 -2.87 8.92
N LYS A 127 15.75 -3.71 9.84
CA LYS A 127 15.51 -3.54 11.28
C LYS A 127 16.07 -2.25 11.88
N ASP A 128 17.12 -1.69 11.29
CA ASP A 128 17.74 -0.44 11.75
C ASP A 128 17.46 0.74 10.83
N ALA A 129 16.64 0.54 9.79
CA ALA A 129 16.20 1.58 8.87
C ALA A 129 14.94 2.29 9.38
N PHE A 130 14.37 3.18 8.57
CA PHE A 130 13.09 3.83 8.88
C PHE A 130 12.02 2.78 9.19
N GLY A 131 11.30 2.98 10.29
CA GLY A 131 10.25 2.03 10.70
C GLY A 131 10.76 0.74 11.32
N GLY A 132 12.06 0.65 11.65
CA GLY A 132 12.67 -0.54 12.22
C GLY A 132 11.96 -1.06 13.47
N ARG A 133 11.37 -0.18 14.28
CA ARG A 133 10.58 -0.57 15.45
C ARG A 133 9.42 -1.50 15.08
N ILE A 134 8.76 -1.22 13.96
CA ILE A 134 7.65 -2.05 13.45
C ILE A 134 8.19 -3.35 12.89
N ILE A 135 9.25 -3.27 12.07
CA ILE A 135 9.89 -4.44 11.46
C ILE A 135 10.37 -5.43 12.52
N ARG A 136 10.95 -4.95 13.61
CA ARG A 136 11.44 -5.80 14.70
C ARG A 136 10.34 -6.62 15.37
N GLN A 137 9.09 -6.17 15.32
CA GLN A 137 7.96 -6.93 15.86
C GLN A 137 7.69 -8.23 15.08
N LEU A 138 8.22 -8.36 13.86
CA LEU A 138 8.14 -9.58 13.08
C LEU A 138 9.20 -10.62 13.46
N ALA A 139 10.26 -10.21 14.15
CA ALA A 139 11.44 -11.04 14.36
C ALA A 139 11.14 -12.38 15.04
N GLU A 140 10.32 -12.36 16.09
CA GLU A 140 9.96 -13.57 16.83
C GLU A 140 9.29 -14.62 15.94
N TYR A 141 8.33 -14.19 15.14
CA TYR A 141 7.62 -15.08 14.21
C TYR A 141 8.56 -15.74 13.20
N TYR A 142 9.55 -15.01 12.70
CA TYR A 142 10.51 -15.51 11.72
C TYR A 142 11.77 -16.12 12.34
N GLY A 143 11.81 -16.27 13.65
CA GLY A 143 12.92 -16.91 14.33
C GLY A 143 14.21 -16.11 14.35
N ILE A 144 14.10 -14.78 14.32
CA ILE A 144 15.26 -13.87 14.35
C ILE A 144 15.52 -13.44 15.80
N ASP A 145 16.75 -13.58 16.23
CA ASP A 145 17.24 -13.09 17.50
C ASP A 145 17.84 -11.68 17.30
N LEU A 146 17.23 -10.69 17.94
CA LEU A 146 17.63 -9.27 17.80
C LEU A 146 18.45 -8.81 19.01
#